data_a2b12eeea1f8e6689f8ec9cdae8fae68
#
_entry.id   a2b12eeea1f8e6689f8ec9cdae8fae68
#
_cell.length_a   1.000
_cell.length_b   1.000
_cell.length_c   1.000
_cell.angle_alpha   90.00
_cell.angle_beta   90.00
_cell.angle_gamma   90.00
#
_symmetry.space_group_name_H-M   'P 1'
#
loop_
_entity.id
_entity.type
_entity.pdbx_description
1 polymer ?
#
loop_
_entity_poly.entity_id
_entity_poly.type
_entity_poly.pdbx_seq_one_letter_code
_entity_poly.pdbx_strand_id
1 'polypeptide(L)'
;MEFHAKEQLPGLLDWMRQQMRACGGKTAVIGISGGKDSATVAALAVAAYGKENVVGVLLPNGVQPDIDYSNGLVEFLGTRHYVFNIQGGTDGILSEMTRLGITPSRQTTVNLPSRMRMLTLYAIAQSEDCGIVLNTSTLSEDWVGDCTVYGDATGAFAPLGM
;
A
#
# COMPACT_ATOMS: atom_id res chain seq x y z
N MET A 1 15.96 -25.53 4.17
CA MET A 1 16.71 -24.35 4.69
C MET A 1 15.79 -23.67 5.67
N GLU A 2 16.19 -23.53 6.93
CA GLU A 2 15.37 -22.88 7.95
C GLU A 2 15.53 -21.36 7.81
N PHE A 3 14.43 -20.62 7.80
CA PHE A 3 14.43 -19.16 7.65
C PHE A 3 14.64 -18.50 9.03
N HIS A 4 15.74 -17.80 9.19
CA HIS A 4 16.08 -17.08 10.42
C HIS A 4 15.86 -15.58 10.26
N ALA A 5 14.65 -15.11 10.54
CA ALA A 5 14.24 -13.72 10.33
C ALA A 5 15.18 -12.69 10.99
N LYS A 6 15.65 -12.96 12.21
CA LYS A 6 16.57 -12.05 12.94
C LYS A 6 17.91 -11.85 12.24
N GLU A 7 18.40 -12.87 11.54
CA GLU A 7 19.68 -12.82 10.82
C GLU A 7 19.53 -12.09 9.49
N GLN A 8 18.36 -12.20 8.84
CA GLN A 8 18.07 -11.57 7.55
C GLN A 8 17.68 -10.09 7.68
N LEU A 9 17.08 -9.70 8.82
CA LEU A 9 16.55 -8.36 9.02
C LEU A 9 17.54 -7.23 8.74
N PRO A 10 18.79 -7.23 9.22
CA PRO A 10 19.74 -6.15 8.93
C PRO A 10 19.98 -5.96 7.43
N GLY A 11 20.20 -7.07 6.70
CA GLY A 11 20.41 -7.03 5.25
C GLY A 11 19.19 -6.49 4.49
N LEU A 12 17.98 -6.88 4.91
CA LEU A 12 16.74 -6.36 4.32
C LEU A 12 16.59 -4.85 4.55
N LEU A 13 16.83 -4.36 5.77
CA LEU A 13 16.76 -2.92 6.07
C LEU A 13 17.79 -2.12 5.27
N ASP A 14 19.01 -2.64 5.11
CA ASP A 14 20.04 -1.98 4.30
C ASP A 14 19.67 -1.97 2.81
N TRP A 15 19.10 -3.04 2.30
CA TRP A 15 18.57 -3.11 0.94
C TRP A 15 17.44 -2.06 0.75
N MET A 16 16.48 -1.99 1.68
CA MET A 16 15.40 -0.99 1.63
C MET A 16 15.95 0.44 1.57
N ARG A 17 16.98 0.75 2.39
CA ARG A 17 17.64 2.06 2.36
C ARG A 17 18.32 2.35 1.02
N GLN A 18 18.90 1.32 0.39
CA GLN A 18 19.51 1.44 -0.94
C GLN A 18 18.45 1.70 -2.01
N GLN A 19 17.32 0.95 -2.00
CA GLN A 19 16.23 1.16 -2.94
C GLN A 19 15.63 2.57 -2.80
N MET A 20 15.36 3.02 -1.59
CA MET A 20 14.85 4.37 -1.35
C MET A 20 15.77 5.44 -1.95
N ARG A 21 17.08 5.33 -1.72
CA ARG A 21 18.07 6.24 -2.33
C ARG A 21 18.12 6.16 -3.85
N ALA A 22 18.06 4.95 -4.40
CA ALA A 22 18.07 4.73 -5.85
C ALA A 22 16.85 5.35 -6.55
N CYS A 23 15.70 5.36 -5.88
CA CYS A 23 14.48 6.04 -6.35
C CYS A 23 14.49 7.55 -6.10
N GLY A 24 15.50 8.12 -5.44
CA GLY A 24 15.51 9.52 -5.03
C GLY A 24 14.47 9.85 -3.94
N GLY A 25 14.00 8.83 -3.23
CA GLY A 25 12.94 8.95 -2.23
C GLY A 25 13.44 9.43 -0.87
N LYS A 26 12.54 10.08 -0.12
CA LYS A 26 12.71 10.47 1.29
C LYS A 26 11.58 9.98 2.16
N THR A 27 10.35 9.99 1.67
CA THR A 27 9.16 9.60 2.42
C THR A 27 8.57 8.30 1.85
N ALA A 28 8.42 7.27 2.67
CA ALA A 28 7.74 6.04 2.32
C ALA A 28 6.23 6.19 2.51
N VAL A 29 5.44 5.99 1.45
CA VAL A 29 3.97 6.01 1.49
C VAL A 29 3.46 4.58 1.36
N ILE A 30 2.65 4.12 2.32
CA ILE A 30 2.25 2.72 2.44
C ILE A 30 0.75 2.62 2.64
N GLY A 31 0.08 1.81 1.81
CA GLY A 31 -1.32 1.44 2.04
C GLY A 31 -1.46 0.49 3.24
N ILE A 32 -2.27 0.87 4.21
CA ILE A 32 -2.48 0.09 5.45
C ILE A 32 -3.85 -0.58 5.37
N SER A 33 -3.85 -1.88 5.12
CA SER A 33 -5.09 -2.67 4.95
C SER A 33 -5.62 -3.27 6.26
N GLY A 34 -4.83 -3.27 7.33
CA GLY A 34 -5.10 -4.04 8.56
C GLY A 34 -4.61 -5.49 8.50
N GLY A 35 -4.15 -5.97 7.34
CA GLY A 35 -3.55 -7.29 7.15
C GLY A 35 -2.08 -7.36 7.58
N LYS A 36 -1.59 -8.59 7.80
CA LYS A 36 -0.22 -8.87 8.27
C LYS A 36 0.88 -8.33 7.34
N ASP A 37 0.64 -8.33 6.03
CA ASP A 37 1.66 -7.98 5.04
C ASP A 37 1.89 -6.47 5.02
N SER A 38 0.84 -5.67 4.95
CA SER A 38 0.94 -4.20 5.08
C SER A 38 1.52 -3.78 6.44
N ALA A 39 1.17 -4.49 7.52
CA ALA A 39 1.71 -4.25 8.85
C ALA A 39 3.22 -4.53 8.91
N THR A 40 3.66 -5.63 8.30
CA THR A 40 5.09 -5.99 8.22
C THR A 40 5.87 -4.96 7.43
N VAL A 41 5.39 -4.56 6.24
CA VAL A 41 6.07 -3.54 5.41
C VAL A 41 6.14 -2.20 6.15
N ALA A 42 5.06 -1.78 6.83
CA ALA A 42 5.06 -0.55 7.61
C ALA A 42 6.07 -0.58 8.76
N ALA A 43 6.16 -1.68 9.50
CA ALA A 43 7.14 -1.86 10.57
C ALA A 43 8.58 -1.86 10.04
N LEU A 44 8.84 -2.55 8.92
CA LEU A 44 10.13 -2.54 8.23
C LEU A 44 10.51 -1.14 7.76
N ALA A 45 9.56 -0.39 7.20
CA ALA A 45 9.79 0.98 6.76
C ALA A 45 10.16 1.91 7.93
N VAL A 46 9.46 1.80 9.06
CA VAL A 46 9.81 2.56 10.27
C VAL A 46 11.21 2.18 10.78
N ALA A 47 11.57 0.90 10.77
CA ALA A 47 12.90 0.45 11.17
C ALA A 47 14.00 0.90 10.19
N ALA A 48 13.68 1.01 8.90
CA ALA A 48 14.64 1.42 7.87
C ALA A 48 14.84 2.94 7.80
N TYR A 49 13.75 3.72 7.92
CA TYR A 49 13.73 5.15 7.56
C TYR A 49 13.44 6.10 8.75
N GLY A 50 12.98 5.56 9.89
CA GLY A 50 12.41 6.37 10.97
C GLY A 50 10.92 6.70 10.72
N LYS A 51 10.15 6.78 11.80
CA LYS A 51 8.69 6.99 11.74
C LYS A 51 8.29 8.34 11.09
N GLU A 52 9.15 9.33 11.19
CA GLU A 52 8.98 10.68 10.60
C GLU A 52 9.00 10.66 9.07
N ASN A 53 9.63 9.65 8.47
CA ASN A 53 9.76 9.46 7.02
C ASN A 53 8.80 8.37 6.49
N VAL A 54 7.78 7.99 7.28
CA VAL A 54 6.77 7.02 6.89
C VAL A 54 5.38 7.62 7.03
N VAL A 55 4.56 7.44 5.99
CA VAL A 55 3.16 7.84 5.93
C VAL A 55 2.29 6.61 5.69
N GLY A 56 1.44 6.28 6.65
CA GLY A 56 0.41 5.26 6.49
C GLY A 56 -0.84 5.83 5.82
N VAL A 57 -1.41 5.11 4.85
CA VAL A 57 -2.66 5.54 4.22
C VAL A 57 -3.70 4.44 4.34
N LEU A 58 -4.77 4.72 5.06
CA LEU A 58 -5.93 3.85 5.20
C LEU A 58 -6.92 4.20 4.09
N LEU A 59 -7.32 3.21 3.29
CA LEU A 59 -8.09 3.41 2.06
C LEU A 59 -9.40 2.59 2.05
N PRO A 60 -10.34 2.87 2.99
CA PRO A 60 -11.62 2.19 3.00
C PRO A 60 -12.42 2.52 1.73
N ASN A 61 -13.17 1.53 1.24
CA ASN A 61 -14.18 1.73 0.18
C ASN A 61 -15.57 1.68 0.81
N GLY A 62 -16.04 2.79 1.32
CA GLY A 62 -17.23 2.87 2.16
C GLY A 62 -16.91 2.57 3.63
N VAL A 63 -17.76 1.78 4.27
CA VAL A 63 -17.58 1.33 5.66
C VAL A 63 -16.69 0.10 5.68
N GLN A 64 -15.58 0.18 6.40
CA GLN A 64 -14.68 -0.95 6.66
C GLN A 64 -14.82 -1.37 8.14
N PRO A 65 -15.45 -2.51 8.44
CA PRO A 65 -15.75 -2.91 9.83
C PRO A 65 -14.50 -3.16 10.69
N ASP A 66 -13.39 -3.53 10.09
CA ASP A 66 -12.12 -3.89 10.72
C ASP A 66 -11.05 -2.79 10.63
N ILE A 67 -11.44 -1.55 10.34
CA ILE A 67 -10.52 -0.40 10.20
C ILE A 67 -9.72 -0.13 11.49
N ASP A 68 -10.22 -0.57 12.64
CA ASP A 68 -9.56 -0.40 13.93
C ASP A 68 -8.20 -1.11 13.99
N TYR A 69 -8.01 -2.22 13.26
CA TYR A 69 -6.69 -2.86 13.15
C TYR A 69 -5.69 -1.95 12.43
N SER A 70 -6.12 -1.26 11.39
CA SER A 70 -5.29 -0.30 10.65
C SER A 70 -4.97 0.92 11.51
N ASN A 71 -5.95 1.47 12.22
CA ASN A 71 -5.76 2.59 13.15
C ASN A 71 -4.79 2.22 14.27
N GLY A 72 -5.01 1.08 14.93
CA GLY A 72 -4.13 0.60 15.99
C GLY A 72 -2.69 0.40 15.53
N LEU A 73 -2.46 -0.05 14.29
CA LEU A 73 -1.13 -0.20 13.74
C LEU A 73 -0.41 1.15 13.57
N VAL A 74 -1.03 2.14 12.93
CA VAL A 74 -0.40 3.44 12.69
C VAL A 74 -0.15 4.20 13.98
N GLU A 75 -1.04 4.06 14.98
CA GLU A 75 -0.85 4.58 16.33
C GLU A 75 0.32 3.90 17.04
N PHE A 76 0.39 2.57 17.00
CA PHE A 76 1.50 1.79 17.57
C PHE A 76 2.85 2.17 16.97
N LEU A 77 2.93 2.33 15.66
CA LEU A 77 4.15 2.73 14.96
C LEU A 77 4.48 4.21 15.15
N GLY A 78 3.51 5.03 15.56
CA GLY A 78 3.66 6.47 15.76
C GLY A 78 3.95 7.23 14.45
N THR A 79 3.47 6.72 13.32
CA THR A 79 3.64 7.34 12.01
C THR A 79 2.54 8.37 11.73
N ARG A 80 2.86 9.36 10.87
CA ARG A 80 1.80 10.16 10.25
C ARG A 80 0.90 9.25 9.42
N HIS A 81 -0.40 9.55 9.38
CA HIS A 81 -1.31 8.78 8.57
C HIS A 81 -2.49 9.61 8.04
N TYR A 82 -3.12 9.10 6.99
CA TYR A 82 -4.34 9.64 6.42
C TYR A 82 -5.38 8.52 6.29
N VAL A 83 -6.65 8.87 6.56
CA VAL A 83 -7.80 8.02 6.24
C VAL A 83 -8.50 8.63 5.03
N PHE A 84 -8.37 7.99 3.88
CA PHE A 84 -8.93 8.46 2.62
C PHE A 84 -9.97 7.46 2.09
N ASN A 85 -11.25 7.79 2.21
CA ASN A 85 -12.33 6.93 1.69
C ASN A 85 -12.40 7.03 0.17
N ILE A 86 -12.11 5.92 -0.52
CA ILE A 86 -12.07 5.86 -1.98
C ILE A 86 -13.47 5.66 -2.62
N GLN A 87 -14.52 5.48 -1.83
CA GLN A 87 -15.86 5.17 -2.33
C GLN A 87 -16.37 6.21 -3.33
N GLY A 88 -16.21 7.49 -3.04
CA GLY A 88 -16.68 8.55 -3.93
C GLY A 88 -16.07 8.47 -5.33
N GLY A 89 -14.79 8.14 -5.45
CA GLY A 89 -14.12 7.93 -6.73
C GLY A 89 -14.59 6.66 -7.44
N THR A 90 -14.75 5.58 -6.70
CA THR A 90 -15.28 4.31 -7.23
C THR A 90 -16.70 4.47 -7.76
N ASP A 91 -17.59 5.06 -6.96
CA ASP A 91 -18.98 5.29 -7.32
C ASP A 91 -19.11 6.27 -8.50
N GLY A 92 -18.24 7.29 -8.54
CA GLY A 92 -18.19 8.24 -9.65
C GLY A 92 -17.92 7.58 -11.00
N ILE A 93 -16.94 6.68 -11.06
CA ILE A 93 -16.63 5.92 -12.29
C ILE A 93 -17.77 4.99 -12.66
N LEU A 94 -18.33 4.23 -11.72
CA LEU A 94 -19.42 3.29 -11.97
C LEU A 94 -20.70 4.01 -12.43
N SER A 95 -21.01 5.16 -11.83
CA SER A 95 -22.16 6.00 -12.22
C SER A 95 -22.01 6.50 -13.65
N GLU A 96 -20.83 6.98 -14.02
CA GLU A 96 -20.57 7.50 -15.36
C GLU A 96 -20.62 6.42 -16.43
N MET A 97 -20.10 5.20 -16.12
CA MET A 97 -20.27 4.04 -16.99
C MET A 97 -21.77 3.75 -17.24
N THR A 98 -22.56 3.72 -16.17
CA THR A 98 -24.01 3.49 -16.26
C THR A 98 -24.71 4.56 -17.08
N ARG A 99 -24.37 5.83 -16.87
CA ARG A 99 -24.92 6.97 -17.64
C ARG A 99 -24.64 6.85 -19.14
N LEU A 100 -23.49 6.25 -19.50
CA LEU A 100 -23.10 6.00 -20.90
C LEU A 100 -23.66 4.68 -21.47
N GLY A 101 -24.50 3.96 -20.73
CA GLY A 101 -25.04 2.66 -21.14
C GLY A 101 -24.06 1.49 -21.04
N ILE A 102 -22.93 1.69 -20.36
CA ILE A 102 -21.93 0.63 -20.13
C ILE A 102 -22.29 -0.08 -18.83
N THR A 103 -22.60 -1.37 -18.89
CA THR A 103 -22.85 -2.20 -17.71
C THR A 103 -21.52 -2.67 -17.11
N PRO A 104 -21.17 -2.26 -15.86
CA PRO A 104 -19.95 -2.74 -15.22
C PRO A 104 -19.95 -4.26 -15.06
N SER A 105 -18.87 -4.92 -15.47
CA SER A 105 -18.69 -6.34 -15.27
C SER A 105 -18.33 -6.63 -13.80
N ARG A 106 -18.45 -7.92 -13.38
CA ARG A 106 -17.95 -8.36 -12.07
C ARG A 106 -16.47 -8.00 -11.86
N GLN A 107 -15.63 -8.19 -12.89
CA GLN A 107 -14.21 -7.81 -12.80
C GLN A 107 -14.02 -6.31 -12.62
N THR A 108 -14.84 -5.48 -13.27
CA THR A 108 -14.80 -4.03 -13.06
C THR A 108 -15.06 -3.69 -11.60
N THR A 109 -16.15 -4.20 -11.03
CA THR A 109 -16.54 -3.89 -9.65
C THR A 109 -15.55 -4.40 -8.60
N VAL A 110 -14.90 -5.53 -8.85
CA VAL A 110 -13.89 -6.12 -7.93
C VAL A 110 -12.56 -5.39 -8.03
N ASN A 111 -12.08 -5.09 -9.25
CA ASN A 111 -10.73 -4.54 -9.46
C ASN A 111 -10.67 -3.01 -9.35
N LEU A 112 -11.79 -2.31 -9.54
CA LEU A 112 -11.80 -0.85 -9.50
C LEU A 112 -11.37 -0.28 -8.14
N PRO A 113 -11.83 -0.81 -6.98
CA PRO A 113 -11.35 -0.32 -5.68
C PRO A 113 -9.84 -0.46 -5.50
N SER A 114 -9.21 -1.56 -5.94
CA SER A 114 -7.77 -1.75 -5.86
C SER A 114 -7.01 -0.70 -6.68
N ARG A 115 -7.48 -0.42 -7.91
CA ARG A 115 -6.91 0.63 -8.75
C ARG A 115 -7.11 2.04 -8.19
N MET A 116 -8.24 2.30 -7.55
CA MET A 116 -8.49 3.56 -6.84
C MET A 116 -7.53 3.74 -5.66
N ARG A 117 -7.23 2.67 -4.92
CA ARG A 117 -6.21 2.71 -3.85
C ARG A 117 -4.84 3.07 -4.41
N MET A 118 -4.42 2.41 -5.49
CA MET A 118 -3.15 2.71 -6.18
C MET A 118 -3.08 4.19 -6.59
N LEU A 119 -4.10 4.67 -7.31
CA LEU A 119 -4.16 6.07 -7.74
C LEU A 119 -4.03 7.04 -6.56
N THR A 120 -4.74 6.78 -5.46
CA THR A 120 -4.71 7.61 -4.26
C THR A 120 -3.34 7.60 -3.58
N LEU A 121 -2.69 6.42 -3.47
CA LEU A 121 -1.34 6.31 -2.92
C LEU A 121 -0.32 7.13 -3.71
N TYR A 122 -0.36 7.06 -5.03
CA TYR A 122 0.53 7.86 -5.88
C TYR A 122 0.22 9.35 -5.79
N ALA A 123 -1.06 9.75 -5.74
CA ALA A 123 -1.42 11.16 -5.56
C ALA A 123 -0.89 11.72 -4.23
N ILE A 124 -0.98 10.95 -3.14
CA ILE A 124 -0.42 11.33 -1.84
C ILE A 124 1.11 11.35 -1.91
N ALA A 125 1.75 10.32 -2.47
CA ALA A 125 3.20 10.26 -2.57
C ALA A 125 3.78 11.45 -3.36
N GLN A 126 3.14 11.86 -4.44
CA GLN A 126 3.55 13.03 -5.22
C GLN A 126 3.34 14.37 -4.46
N SER A 127 2.53 14.38 -3.42
CA SER A 127 2.28 15.54 -2.56
C SER A 127 3.19 15.57 -1.33
N GLU A 128 3.95 14.50 -1.06
CA GLU A 128 4.95 14.42 0.00
C GLU A 128 6.35 14.78 -0.52
N ASP A 129 7.27 15.16 0.39
CA ASP A 129 8.68 15.44 0.02
C ASP A 129 9.35 14.17 -0.50
N CYS A 130 9.54 14.09 -1.82
CA CYS A 130 10.09 12.93 -2.51
C CYS A 130 9.44 11.62 -2.07
N GLY A 131 8.10 11.59 -2.05
CA GLY A 131 7.32 10.43 -1.60
C GLY A 131 7.42 9.26 -2.57
N ILE A 132 7.64 8.06 -2.02
CA ILE A 132 7.75 6.79 -2.75
C ILE A 132 6.72 5.80 -2.21
N VAL A 133 5.91 5.23 -3.10
CA VAL A 133 4.96 4.17 -2.74
C VAL A 133 5.70 2.85 -2.56
N LEU A 134 5.57 2.23 -1.38
CA LEU A 134 6.05 0.87 -1.15
C LEU A 134 4.95 -0.14 -1.44
N ASN A 135 5.29 -1.18 -2.19
CA ASN A 135 4.40 -2.30 -2.45
C ASN A 135 4.37 -3.23 -1.22
N THR A 136 3.19 -3.70 -0.85
CA THR A 136 2.96 -4.62 0.28
C THR A 136 2.71 -6.06 -0.17
N SER A 137 2.77 -6.36 -1.48
CA SER A 137 2.63 -7.72 -2.01
C SER A 137 3.77 -8.62 -1.55
N THR A 138 3.45 -9.90 -1.43
CA THR A 138 4.39 -10.95 -1.06
C THR A 138 4.80 -11.77 -2.27
N LEU A 139 5.96 -12.43 -2.22
CA LEU A 139 6.41 -13.32 -3.29
C LEU A 139 5.41 -14.46 -3.58
N SER A 140 4.68 -14.92 -2.57
CA SER A 140 3.66 -15.97 -2.73
C SER A 140 2.45 -15.49 -3.53
N GLU A 141 2.04 -14.24 -3.37
CA GLU A 141 0.96 -13.63 -4.18
C GLU A 141 1.40 -13.49 -5.64
N ASP A 142 2.63 -13.04 -5.86
CA ASP A 142 3.21 -12.93 -7.21
C ASP A 142 3.26 -14.29 -7.93
N TRP A 143 3.63 -15.36 -7.22
CA TRP A 143 3.70 -16.70 -7.82
C TRP A 143 2.36 -17.28 -8.23
N VAL A 144 1.28 -16.98 -7.50
CA VAL A 144 -0.07 -17.46 -7.83
C VAL A 144 -0.87 -16.47 -8.67
N GLY A 145 -0.34 -15.25 -8.88
CA GLY A 145 -1.02 -14.20 -9.63
C GLY A 145 -2.22 -13.60 -8.90
N ASP A 146 -2.23 -13.66 -7.56
CA ASP A 146 -3.31 -13.11 -6.72
C ASP A 146 -3.13 -11.61 -6.52
N CYS A 147 -3.28 -10.86 -7.62
CA CYS A 147 -3.18 -9.41 -7.59
C CYS A 147 -4.01 -8.75 -8.69
N THR A 148 -4.42 -7.52 -8.47
CA THR A 148 -5.02 -6.67 -9.50
C THR A 148 -3.94 -5.93 -10.28
N VAL A 149 -3.85 -6.20 -11.59
CA VAL A 149 -2.93 -5.49 -12.49
C VAL A 149 -3.20 -3.98 -12.44
N TYR A 150 -2.15 -3.18 -12.20
CA TYR A 150 -2.22 -1.73 -11.94
C TYR A 150 -3.09 -1.35 -10.73
N GLY A 151 -3.16 -2.25 -9.74
CA GLY A 151 -3.83 -2.03 -8.46
C GLY A 151 -2.88 -2.27 -7.31
N ASP A 152 -3.10 -3.34 -6.55
CA ASP A 152 -2.31 -3.73 -5.38
C ASP A 152 -0.87 -4.17 -5.70
N ALA A 153 -0.60 -4.67 -6.92
CA ALA A 153 0.74 -5.02 -7.37
C ALA A 153 1.59 -3.82 -7.83
N THR A 154 1.36 -2.62 -7.29
CA THR A 154 2.08 -1.40 -7.68
C THR A 154 2.87 -0.79 -6.54
N GLY A 155 4.01 -0.20 -6.88
CA GLY A 155 4.95 0.44 -5.95
C GLY A 155 6.34 0.49 -6.57
N ALA A 156 7.24 1.28 -5.99
CA ALA A 156 8.61 1.40 -6.50
C ALA A 156 9.43 0.13 -6.23
N PHE A 157 9.16 -0.51 -5.09
CA PHE A 157 9.75 -1.80 -4.72
C PHE A 157 8.90 -2.51 -3.65
N ALA A 158 9.04 -3.82 -3.54
CA ALA A 158 8.29 -4.69 -2.64
C ALA A 158 9.23 -5.37 -1.63
N PRO A 159 9.26 -4.95 -0.35
CA PRO A 159 10.16 -5.55 0.65
C PRO A 159 9.89 -7.04 0.93
N LEU A 160 8.67 -7.53 0.67
CA LEU A 160 8.27 -8.93 0.86
C LEU A 160 8.18 -9.73 -0.45
N GLY A 161 8.46 -9.09 -1.60
CA GLY A 161 8.42 -9.69 -2.94
C GLY A 161 9.78 -10.17 -3.44
N MET A 162 10.76 -10.38 -2.54
CA MET A 162 12.12 -10.80 -2.88
C MET A 162 12.31 -12.29 -2.73
#